data_dd09f6fcbb65f102111e4f3d8ca79493
#
_entry.id   dd09f6fcbb65f102111e4f3d8ca79493
#
_cell.length_a   1.000
_cell.length_b   1.000
_cell.length_c   1.000
_cell.angle_alpha   90.00
_cell.angle_beta   90.00
_cell.angle_gamma   90.00
#
_symmetry.space_group_name_H-M   'P 1'
#
loop_
_entity.id
_entity.type
_entity.pdbx_description
1 polymer ?
#
loop_
_entity_poly.entity_id
_entity_poly.type
_entity_poly.pdbx_seq_one_letter_code
_entity_poly.pdbx_strand_id
1 'polypeptide(L)'
;GWDDDLSKLVAQYDAMINSAGCKYYIIIGDTDDPYYDAGVGETAWEATLHEAFGEHFINMRLYLIEHGLSDCGLETTFADMEGYCNGEISKQLRADWTHLNAYGYYSKGIGVYKKGVELGYWS
;
A
#
# COMPACT_ATOMS: atom_id res chain seq x y z
N GLY A 1 -20.44 -8.87 5.78
CA GLY A 1 -19.97 -7.53 5.48
C GLY A 1 -18.46 -7.51 5.29
N TRP A 2 -17.91 -6.33 5.09
CA TRP A 2 -16.46 -6.22 4.87
C TRP A 2 -15.63 -6.67 6.08
N ASP A 3 -16.14 -6.55 7.29
CA ASP A 3 -15.47 -7.01 8.51
C ASP A 3 -15.25 -8.51 8.48
N ASP A 4 -16.26 -9.27 8.04
CA ASP A 4 -16.16 -10.73 7.92
C ASP A 4 -15.19 -11.11 6.82
N ASP A 5 -15.23 -10.41 5.69
CA ASP A 5 -14.33 -10.65 4.56
C ASP A 5 -12.88 -10.34 4.95
N LEU A 6 -12.66 -9.26 5.68
CA LEU A 6 -11.32 -8.88 6.15
C LEU A 6 -10.80 -9.90 7.17
N SER A 7 -11.64 -10.35 8.10
CA SER A 7 -11.25 -11.39 9.07
C SER A 7 -10.86 -12.67 8.38
N LYS A 8 -11.59 -13.06 7.33
CA LYS A 8 -11.25 -14.25 6.53
C LYS A 8 -9.92 -14.08 5.80
N LEU A 9 -9.69 -12.90 5.24
CA LEU A 9 -8.44 -12.59 4.54
C LEU A 9 -7.25 -12.68 5.49
N VAL A 10 -7.35 -12.08 6.67
CA VAL A 10 -6.30 -12.14 7.68
C VAL A 10 -6.04 -13.60 8.08
N ALA A 11 -7.10 -14.39 8.32
CA ALA A 11 -6.98 -15.79 8.68
C ALA A 11 -6.31 -16.61 7.57
N GLN A 12 -6.63 -16.32 6.30
CA GLN A 12 -6.02 -17.00 5.16
C GLN A 12 -4.53 -16.68 5.05
N TYR A 13 -4.16 -15.41 5.23
CA TYR A 13 -2.75 -15.01 5.21
C TYR A 13 -1.97 -15.67 6.35
N ASP A 14 -2.52 -15.68 7.57
CA ASP A 14 -1.91 -16.35 8.71
C ASP A 14 -1.72 -17.83 8.44
N ALA A 15 -2.73 -18.50 7.88
CA ALA A 15 -2.66 -19.92 7.56
C ALA A 15 -1.58 -20.22 6.51
N MET A 16 -1.47 -19.37 5.48
CA MET A 16 -0.45 -19.53 4.44
C MET A 16 0.96 -19.35 5.01
N ILE A 17 1.16 -18.32 5.82
CA ILE A 17 2.45 -18.03 6.46
C ILE A 17 2.86 -19.19 7.37
N ASN A 18 1.94 -19.66 8.19
CA ASN A 18 2.20 -20.73 9.15
C ASN A 18 2.45 -22.07 8.44
N SER A 19 1.63 -22.41 7.42
CA SER A 19 1.78 -23.66 6.66
C SER A 19 3.09 -23.72 5.91
N ALA A 20 3.52 -22.61 5.32
CA ALA A 20 4.76 -22.53 4.56
C ALA A 20 5.99 -22.39 5.46
N GLY A 21 5.81 -22.12 6.76
CA GLY A 21 6.90 -21.83 7.67
C GLY A 21 7.64 -20.56 7.30
N CYS A 22 6.94 -19.60 6.70
CA CYS A 22 7.55 -18.37 6.21
C CYS A 22 7.99 -17.47 7.35
N LYS A 23 9.28 -17.14 7.36
CA LYS A 23 9.84 -16.11 8.25
C LYS A 23 9.98 -14.77 7.55
N TYR A 24 10.09 -14.79 6.23
CA TYR A 24 10.35 -13.63 5.39
C TYR A 24 9.13 -13.39 4.51
N TYR A 25 8.31 -12.43 4.88
CA TYR A 25 7.12 -12.09 4.11
C TYR A 25 6.80 -10.59 4.25
N ILE A 26 6.10 -10.08 3.27
CA ILE A 26 5.61 -8.70 3.25
C ILE A 26 4.15 -8.75 2.81
N ILE A 27 3.29 -8.11 3.58
CA ILE A 27 1.88 -7.93 3.24
C ILE A 27 1.75 -6.53 2.62
N ILE A 28 1.33 -6.49 1.36
CA ILE A 28 1.21 -5.23 0.62
C ILE A 28 -0.25 -4.80 0.60
N GLY A 29 -0.52 -3.62 1.10
CA GLY A 29 -1.86 -3.05 1.09
C GLY A 29 -2.32 -2.68 -0.32
N ASP A 30 -3.63 -2.59 -0.51
CA ASP A 30 -4.23 -2.24 -1.78
C ASP A 30 -3.88 -0.80 -2.18
N THR A 31 -3.91 -0.55 -3.48
CA THR A 31 -3.63 0.76 -4.05
C THR A 31 -4.87 1.40 -4.67
N ASP A 32 -6.04 0.83 -4.46
CA ASP A 32 -7.30 1.43 -4.89
C ASP A 32 -7.56 2.71 -4.10
N ASP A 33 -8.15 3.70 -4.75
CA ASP A 33 -8.56 4.90 -4.05
C ASP A 33 -9.72 4.56 -3.09
N PRO A 34 -9.71 5.14 -1.89
CA PRO A 34 -10.85 4.94 -0.99
C PRO A 34 -12.12 5.59 -1.56
N TYR A 35 -13.28 5.01 -1.24
CA TYR A 35 -14.56 5.53 -1.69
C TYR A 35 -15.01 6.80 -0.96
N TYR A 36 -14.19 7.26 -0.03
CA TYR A 36 -14.46 8.43 0.80
C TYR A 36 -13.16 9.18 1.02
N ASP A 37 -13.26 10.40 1.53
CA ASP A 37 -12.09 11.19 1.90
C ASP A 37 -11.42 10.55 3.12
N ALA A 38 -10.42 9.73 2.87
CA ALA A 38 -9.66 9.05 3.92
C ALA A 38 -8.53 9.95 4.48
N GLY A 39 -8.22 11.05 3.81
CA GLY A 39 -7.09 11.91 4.17
C GLY A 39 -5.77 11.16 4.07
N VAL A 40 -4.81 11.59 4.87
CA VAL A 40 -3.45 11.03 4.88
C VAL A 40 -3.25 9.91 5.89
N GLY A 41 -4.32 9.47 6.53
CA GLY A 41 -4.29 8.39 7.51
C GLY A 41 -4.68 7.04 6.90
N GLU A 42 -4.54 6.00 7.71
CA GLU A 42 -4.96 4.66 7.32
C GLU A 42 -6.48 4.54 7.31
N THR A 43 -7.03 3.82 6.34
CA THR A 43 -8.43 3.40 6.38
C THR A 43 -8.62 2.32 7.45
N ALA A 44 -9.87 2.01 7.82
CA ALA A 44 -10.14 0.95 8.78
C ALA A 44 -9.60 -0.42 8.29
N TRP A 45 -9.72 -0.69 7.00
CA TRP A 45 -9.20 -1.90 6.37
C TRP A 45 -7.67 -1.97 6.52
N GLU A 46 -6.99 -0.88 6.17
CA GLU A 46 -5.53 -0.78 6.26
C GLU A 46 -5.04 -0.92 7.71
N ALA A 47 -5.71 -0.25 8.63
CA ALA A 47 -5.36 -0.32 10.05
C ALA A 47 -5.50 -1.73 10.61
N THR A 48 -6.50 -2.48 10.16
CA THR A 48 -6.69 -3.87 10.57
C THR A 48 -5.54 -4.75 10.07
N LEU A 49 -5.13 -4.57 8.82
CA LEU A 49 -3.98 -5.30 8.27
C LEU A 49 -2.68 -4.93 8.99
N HIS A 50 -2.50 -3.66 9.28
CA HIS A 50 -1.33 -3.18 10.01
C HIS A 50 -1.27 -3.77 11.43
N GLU A 51 -2.40 -3.82 12.12
CA GLU A 51 -2.47 -4.42 13.45
C GLU A 51 -2.18 -5.92 13.40
N ALA A 52 -2.71 -6.63 12.39
CA ALA A 52 -2.56 -8.07 12.26
C ALA A 52 -1.11 -8.49 11.90
N PHE A 53 -0.44 -7.74 11.05
CA PHE A 53 0.86 -8.14 10.48
C PHE A 53 2.02 -7.24 10.93
N GLY A 54 1.74 -6.16 11.66
CA GLY A 54 2.75 -5.29 12.25
C GLY A 54 3.74 -4.75 11.21
N GLU A 55 5.02 -4.90 11.49
CA GLU A 55 6.08 -4.39 10.62
C GLU A 55 6.16 -5.07 9.25
N HIS A 56 5.51 -6.23 9.09
CA HIS A 56 5.45 -6.93 7.80
C HIS A 56 4.46 -6.29 6.82
N PHE A 57 3.59 -5.41 7.30
CA PHE A 57 2.61 -4.72 6.47
C PHE A 57 3.19 -3.41 5.95
N ILE A 58 3.02 -3.17 4.64
CA ILE A 58 3.28 -1.87 4.04
C ILE A 58 1.97 -1.29 3.52
N ASN A 59 1.62 -0.07 3.96
CA ASN A 59 0.51 0.67 3.40
C ASN A 59 0.96 1.28 2.06
N MET A 60 0.74 0.53 1.00
CA MET A 60 1.25 0.93 -0.32
C MET A 60 0.53 2.17 -0.84
N ARG A 61 -0.76 2.35 -0.53
CA ARG A 61 -1.49 3.55 -0.92
C ARG A 61 -0.81 4.81 -0.37
N LEU A 62 -0.54 4.83 0.93
CA LEU A 62 0.12 5.96 1.58
C LEU A 62 1.56 6.13 1.09
N TYR A 63 2.26 5.03 0.85
CA TYR A 63 3.62 5.09 0.31
C TYR A 63 3.63 5.80 -1.06
N LEU A 64 2.73 5.41 -1.96
CA LEU A 64 2.66 6.01 -3.29
C LEU A 64 2.23 7.47 -3.24
N ILE A 65 1.34 7.83 -2.31
CA ILE A 65 0.94 9.24 -2.10
C ILE A 65 2.15 10.07 -1.68
N GLU A 66 2.95 9.55 -0.76
CA GLU A 66 4.06 10.29 -0.17
C GLU A 66 5.31 10.30 -1.05
N HIS A 67 5.62 9.16 -1.68
CA HIS A 67 6.90 8.95 -2.37
C HIS A 67 6.80 8.69 -3.87
N GLY A 68 5.61 8.38 -4.38
CA GLY A 68 5.48 7.87 -5.74
C GLY A 68 5.99 8.83 -6.80
N LEU A 69 5.64 10.10 -6.70
CA LEU A 69 6.07 11.10 -7.69
C LEU A 69 7.58 11.32 -7.63
N SER A 70 8.13 11.46 -6.43
CA SER A 70 9.58 11.67 -6.28
C SER A 70 10.39 10.44 -6.70
N ASP A 71 9.90 9.23 -6.43
CA ASP A 71 10.55 8.00 -6.89
C ASP A 71 10.66 7.95 -8.42
N CYS A 72 9.68 8.52 -9.11
CA CYS A 72 9.62 8.52 -10.57
C CYS A 72 10.18 9.80 -11.20
N GLY A 73 10.65 10.74 -10.40
CA GLY A 73 11.15 12.04 -10.90
C GLY A 73 10.06 12.91 -11.51
N LEU A 74 8.82 12.76 -11.06
CA LEU A 74 7.68 13.53 -11.54
C LEU A 74 7.39 14.70 -10.61
N GLU A 75 6.99 15.83 -11.21
CA GLU A 75 6.63 17.02 -10.43
C GLU A 75 5.18 16.92 -9.94
N THR A 76 4.94 17.42 -8.72
CA THR A 76 3.61 17.49 -8.13
C THR A 76 2.78 18.56 -8.83
N THR A 77 1.58 18.19 -9.29
CA THR A 77 0.63 19.13 -9.88
C THR A 77 -0.37 19.62 -8.81
N PHE A 78 -1.17 20.63 -9.17
CA PHE A 78 -2.25 21.10 -8.29
C PHE A 78 -3.24 19.98 -7.98
N ALA A 79 -3.60 19.19 -9.00
CA ALA A 79 -4.50 18.05 -8.82
C ALA A 79 -3.93 17.01 -7.86
N ASP A 80 -2.61 16.78 -7.88
CA ASP A 80 -1.94 15.87 -6.97
C ASP A 80 -2.02 16.36 -5.52
N MET A 81 -1.93 17.67 -5.31
CA MET A 81 -2.06 18.25 -3.97
C MET A 81 -3.47 18.06 -3.41
N GLU A 82 -4.49 18.22 -4.24
CA GLU A 82 -5.88 17.93 -3.82
C GLU A 82 -6.05 16.45 -3.52
N GLY A 83 -5.56 15.58 -4.39
CA GLY A 83 -5.61 14.14 -4.19
C GLY A 83 -4.90 13.72 -2.91
N TYR A 84 -3.74 14.29 -2.63
CA TYR A 84 -3.00 14.05 -1.39
C TYR A 84 -3.87 14.32 -0.15
N CYS A 85 -4.55 15.45 -0.12
CA CYS A 85 -5.42 15.81 1.00
C CYS A 85 -6.58 14.83 1.17
N ASN A 86 -7.06 14.25 0.09
CA ASN A 86 -8.18 13.29 0.08
C ASN A 86 -7.73 11.85 0.29
N GLY A 87 -6.43 11.59 0.32
CA GLY A 87 -5.90 10.24 0.46
C GLY A 87 -5.87 9.46 -0.84
N GLU A 88 -5.81 10.13 -1.97
CA GLU A 88 -5.79 9.55 -3.31
C GLU A 88 -4.37 9.54 -3.88
N ILE A 89 -4.04 8.45 -4.57
CA ILE A 89 -2.79 8.34 -5.31
C ILE A 89 -2.85 9.25 -6.53
N SER A 90 -1.75 9.93 -6.86
CA SER A 90 -1.67 10.77 -8.06
C SER A 90 -2.11 10.04 -9.32
N LYS A 91 -2.88 10.72 -10.15
CA LYS A 91 -3.28 10.19 -11.46
C LYS A 91 -2.08 9.98 -12.40
N GLN A 92 -0.97 10.66 -12.15
CA GLN A 92 0.26 10.44 -12.89
C GLN A 92 0.83 9.03 -12.69
N LEU A 93 0.42 8.33 -11.63
CA LEU A 93 0.85 6.97 -11.30
C LEU A 93 -0.19 5.91 -11.68
N ARG A 94 -1.33 6.31 -12.23
CA ARG A 94 -2.44 5.40 -12.49
C ARG A 94 -2.73 5.23 -13.97
N ALA A 95 -3.09 4.00 -14.35
CA ALA A 95 -3.69 3.71 -15.66
C ALA A 95 -5.19 4.01 -15.64
N ASP A 96 -5.85 3.63 -14.53
CA ASP A 96 -7.26 3.92 -14.25
C ASP A 96 -7.44 3.94 -12.72
N TRP A 97 -8.69 4.02 -12.25
CA TRP A 97 -8.94 4.17 -10.81
C TRP A 97 -8.61 2.92 -9.98
N THR A 98 -8.41 1.77 -10.62
CA THR A 98 -8.04 0.52 -9.93
C THR A 98 -6.64 0.03 -10.24
N HIS A 99 -6.02 0.52 -11.31
CA HIS A 99 -4.73 0.02 -11.78
C HIS A 99 -3.68 1.13 -11.81
N LEU A 100 -2.47 0.75 -11.44
CA LEU A 100 -1.30 1.61 -11.58
C LEU A 100 -0.79 1.56 -13.03
N ASN A 101 -0.13 2.63 -13.46
CA ASN A 101 0.63 2.63 -14.71
C ASN A 101 2.08 2.19 -14.44
N ALA A 102 2.96 2.30 -15.45
CA ALA A 102 4.36 1.90 -15.31
C ALA A 102 5.08 2.67 -14.18
N TYR A 103 4.82 3.96 -14.04
CA TYR A 103 5.39 4.76 -12.95
C TYR A 103 4.92 4.26 -11.58
N GLY A 104 3.64 4.00 -11.44
CA GLY A 104 3.06 3.50 -10.20
C GLY A 104 3.66 2.15 -9.80
N TYR A 105 3.79 1.23 -10.75
CA TYR A 105 4.42 -0.07 -10.47
C TYR A 105 5.90 0.05 -10.15
N TYR A 106 6.61 0.96 -10.78
CA TYR A 106 8.02 1.23 -10.46
C TYR A 106 8.18 1.68 -9.01
N SER A 107 7.40 2.68 -8.60
CA SER A 107 7.44 3.18 -7.23
C SER A 107 6.97 2.12 -6.22
N LYS A 108 5.96 1.33 -6.57
CA LYS A 108 5.52 0.19 -5.75
C LYS A 108 6.68 -0.79 -5.50
N GLY A 109 7.44 -1.09 -6.54
CA GLY A 109 8.63 -1.95 -6.43
C GLY A 109 9.67 -1.37 -5.48
N ILE A 110 9.91 -0.06 -5.57
CA ILE A 110 10.82 0.64 -4.65
C ILE A 110 10.31 0.54 -3.21
N GLY A 111 9.02 0.75 -2.99
CA GLY A 111 8.41 0.65 -1.66
C GLY A 111 8.58 -0.74 -1.06
N VAL A 112 8.34 -1.79 -1.83
CA VAL A 112 8.54 -3.17 -1.38
C VAL A 112 10.00 -3.43 -1.07
N TYR A 113 10.91 -2.96 -1.91
CA TYR A 113 12.36 -3.10 -1.68
C TYR A 113 12.77 -2.44 -0.36
N LYS A 114 12.33 -1.19 -0.14
CA LYS A 114 12.63 -0.48 1.10
C LYS A 114 12.09 -1.21 2.33
N LYS A 115 10.90 -1.77 2.23
CA LYS A 115 10.30 -2.56 3.32
C LYS A 115 11.14 -3.80 3.63
N GLY A 116 11.59 -4.50 2.61
CA GLY A 116 12.46 -5.65 2.78
C GLY A 116 13.80 -5.31 3.42
N VAL A 117 14.37 -4.16 3.06
CA VAL A 117 15.59 -3.66 3.71
C VAL A 117 15.32 -3.33 5.18
N GLU A 118 14.21 -2.64 5.46
CA GLU A 118 13.79 -2.33 6.83
C GLU A 118 13.66 -3.59 7.69
N LEU A 119 13.09 -4.65 7.11
CA LEU A 119 12.89 -5.92 7.80
C LEU A 119 14.18 -6.76 7.86
N GLY A 120 15.24 -6.34 7.21
CA GLY A 120 16.49 -7.08 7.17
C GLY A 120 16.51 -8.25 6.20
N TYR A 121 15.60 -8.32 5.26
CA TYR A 121 15.49 -9.44 4.30
C TYR A 121 16.55 -9.35 3.20
N TRP A 122 16.92 -8.15 2.83
CA TRP A 122 17.98 -7.88 1.87
C TRP A 122 18.61 -6.52 2.17
N SER A 123 19.76 -6.28 1.57
CA SER A 123 20.52 -5.03 1.80
C SER A 123 20.37 -4.03 0.66
#